data_93a1df11861b433267c25d6213d1b12b
#
_entry.id   93a1df11861b433267c25d6213d1b12b
#
_cell.length_a   1.000
_cell.length_b   1.000
_cell.length_c   1.000
_cell.angle_alpha   90.00
_cell.angle_beta   90.00
_cell.angle_gamma   90.00
#
_symmetry.space_group_name_H-M   'P 1'
#
loop_
_entity.id
_entity.type
_entity.pdbx_description
1 polymer ?
#
loop_
_entity_poly.entity_id
_entity_poly.type
_entity_poly.pdbx_seq_one_letter_code
_entity_poly.pdbx_strand_id
1 'polypeptide(L)'
;TLLLRGAGLPRYPGLKFGLPATRTLRKRWLLARPDAIYVATEGPLGWSALRAARQLGIPAATGFHTRFDDYMRDYGAPWLQGVALRWMRRFHNGAQATLVPTRELQEFLQRERFDNVLRLARAVDTELFDPARRDPALRAHWGIDDDSLALIYVGRIAAEKNLALAVQAFR
;
A
#
# COMPACT_ATOMS: atom_id res chain seq x y z
N THR A 1 -15.90 -1.25 -15.52
CA THR A 1 -14.66 -0.50 -15.15
C THR A 1 -14.71 0.90 -15.71
N LEU A 2 -14.31 1.91 -14.93
CA LEU A 2 -14.20 3.30 -15.35
C LEU A 2 -12.72 3.69 -15.37
N LEU A 3 -12.22 4.04 -16.56
CA LEU A 3 -10.87 4.59 -16.69
C LEU A 3 -10.92 6.11 -16.54
N LEU A 4 -10.09 6.64 -15.62
CA LEU A 4 -9.92 8.07 -15.39
C LEU A 4 -8.56 8.53 -15.92
N ARG A 5 -8.44 9.82 -16.20
CA ARG A 5 -7.19 10.41 -16.65
C ARG A 5 -6.11 10.27 -15.56
N GLY A 6 -4.89 9.97 -16.00
CA GLY A 6 -3.70 9.88 -15.14
C GLY A 6 -2.52 10.59 -15.79
N ALA A 7 -1.54 10.96 -14.97
CA ALA A 7 -0.26 11.48 -15.40
C ALA A 7 0.86 10.50 -15.02
N GLY A 8 1.92 10.45 -15.82
CA GLY A 8 3.08 9.60 -15.55
C GLY A 8 3.83 10.04 -14.31
N LEU A 9 4.38 9.07 -13.57
CA LEU A 9 5.23 9.37 -12.43
C LEU A 9 6.66 9.62 -12.92
N PRO A 10 7.27 10.78 -12.60
CA PRO A 10 8.67 11.03 -12.94
C PRO A 10 9.58 9.91 -12.41
N ARG A 11 10.59 9.49 -13.16
CA ARG A 11 11.54 8.42 -12.83
C ARG A 11 10.96 6.99 -12.75
N TYR A 12 9.65 6.79 -12.99
CA TYR A 12 9.01 5.47 -12.98
C TYR A 12 8.24 5.24 -14.29
N PRO A 13 8.90 4.84 -15.37
CA PRO A 13 8.24 4.55 -16.66
C PRO A 13 7.12 3.51 -16.47
N GLY A 14 5.95 3.79 -17.04
CA GLY A 14 4.80 2.88 -16.95
C GLY A 14 3.91 3.08 -15.71
N LEU A 15 4.35 3.77 -14.67
CA LEU A 15 3.49 4.11 -13.54
C LEU A 15 2.77 5.44 -13.78
N LYS A 16 1.47 5.46 -13.43
CA LYS A 16 0.62 6.65 -13.53
C LYS A 16 -0.12 6.89 -12.23
N PHE A 17 -0.26 8.15 -11.84
CA PHE A 17 -1.17 8.54 -10.77
C PHE A 17 -2.44 9.16 -11.36
N GLY A 18 -3.58 8.90 -10.72
CA GLY A 18 -4.86 9.42 -11.18
C GLY A 18 -5.01 10.91 -10.88
N LEU A 19 -5.48 11.68 -11.87
CA LEU A 19 -5.76 13.10 -11.73
C LEU A 19 -7.08 13.34 -10.98
N PRO A 20 -7.31 14.56 -10.44
CA PRO A 20 -8.55 14.90 -9.75
C PRO A 20 -9.79 14.66 -10.62
N ALA A 21 -10.80 13.95 -10.08
CA ALA A 21 -11.99 13.55 -10.80
C ALA A 21 -13.30 13.60 -9.98
N THR A 22 -13.39 14.45 -8.96
CA THR A 22 -14.54 14.51 -8.03
C THR A 22 -15.89 14.62 -8.75
N ARG A 23 -16.00 15.50 -9.74
CA ARG A 23 -17.27 15.69 -10.50
C ARG A 23 -17.67 14.44 -11.27
N THR A 24 -16.70 13.77 -11.91
CA THR A 24 -16.92 12.55 -12.70
C THR A 24 -17.37 11.40 -11.79
N LEU A 25 -16.67 11.18 -10.66
CA LEU A 25 -17.03 10.16 -9.69
C LEU A 25 -18.42 10.41 -9.10
N ARG A 26 -18.71 11.66 -8.71
CA ARG A 26 -20.03 12.03 -8.19
C ARG A 26 -21.15 11.75 -9.19
N LYS A 27 -21.01 12.16 -10.47
CA LYS A 27 -21.99 11.86 -11.49
C LYS A 27 -22.21 10.35 -11.66
N ARG A 28 -21.13 9.58 -11.68
CA ARG A 28 -21.21 8.13 -11.82
C ARG A 28 -21.93 7.47 -10.65
N TRP A 29 -21.62 7.89 -9.41
CA TRP A 29 -22.23 7.33 -8.21
C TRP A 29 -23.65 7.81 -7.93
N LEU A 30 -24.08 8.91 -8.53
CA LEU A 30 -25.50 9.27 -8.57
C LEU A 30 -26.30 8.35 -9.48
N LEU A 31 -25.72 7.86 -10.57
CA LEU A 31 -26.38 6.94 -11.51
C LEU A 31 -26.33 5.47 -11.01
N ALA A 32 -25.24 5.08 -10.39
CA ALA A 32 -25.01 3.74 -9.86
C ALA A 32 -24.28 3.89 -8.52
N ARG A 33 -25.08 4.04 -7.44
CA ARG A 33 -24.57 4.29 -6.08
C ARG A 33 -23.94 3.02 -5.53
N PRO A 34 -22.65 3.03 -5.13
CA PRO A 34 -22.07 1.94 -4.36
C PRO A 34 -22.52 2.02 -2.91
N ASP A 35 -22.58 0.87 -2.23
CA ASP A 35 -22.86 0.79 -0.80
C ASP A 35 -21.69 1.27 0.05
N ALA A 36 -20.46 1.02 -0.40
CA ALA A 36 -19.22 1.47 0.23
C ALA A 36 -18.11 1.66 -0.79
N ILE A 37 -17.08 2.41 -0.43
CA ILE A 37 -15.93 2.70 -1.29
C ILE A 37 -14.64 2.35 -0.56
N TYR A 38 -13.73 1.68 -1.26
CA TYR A 38 -12.37 1.48 -0.81
C TYR A 38 -11.39 2.31 -1.65
N VAL A 39 -10.56 3.10 -0.98
CA VAL A 39 -9.54 3.97 -1.61
C VAL A 39 -8.16 3.46 -1.24
N ALA A 40 -7.46 2.88 -2.21
CA ALA A 40 -6.18 2.21 -2.01
C ALA A 40 -4.97 3.15 -1.96
N THR A 41 -5.10 4.41 -2.42
CA THR A 41 -3.96 5.33 -2.52
C THR A 41 -4.34 6.76 -2.18
N GLU A 42 -3.40 7.48 -1.56
CA GLU A 42 -3.55 8.86 -1.07
C GLU A 42 -3.40 9.92 -2.18
N GLY A 43 -3.29 9.52 -3.42
CA GLY A 43 -3.10 10.45 -4.56
C GLY A 43 -4.29 11.37 -4.83
N PRO A 44 -4.16 12.29 -5.81
CA PRO A 44 -5.21 13.27 -6.13
C PRO A 44 -6.56 12.65 -6.50
N LEU A 45 -6.55 11.45 -7.12
CA LEU A 45 -7.76 10.70 -7.40
C LEU A 45 -8.40 10.15 -6.11
N GLY A 46 -7.58 9.65 -5.17
CA GLY A 46 -8.05 9.18 -3.86
C GLY A 46 -8.76 10.30 -3.08
N TRP A 47 -8.16 11.49 -3.02
CA TRP A 47 -8.79 12.69 -2.45
C TRP A 47 -10.12 13.03 -3.13
N SER A 48 -10.19 12.88 -4.46
CA SER A 48 -11.41 13.10 -5.22
C SER A 48 -12.49 12.08 -4.88
N ALA A 49 -12.10 10.82 -4.67
CA ALA A 49 -13.01 9.76 -4.27
C ALA A 49 -13.60 10.01 -2.88
N LEU A 50 -12.76 10.31 -1.88
CA LEU A 50 -13.23 10.62 -0.52
C LEU A 50 -14.15 11.85 -0.52
N ARG A 51 -13.82 12.89 -1.29
CA ARG A 51 -14.65 14.09 -1.40
C ARG A 51 -16.03 13.77 -2.03
N ALA A 52 -16.06 13.00 -3.10
CA ALA A 52 -17.31 12.59 -3.75
C ALA A 52 -18.16 11.69 -2.85
N ALA A 53 -17.52 10.73 -2.16
CA ALA A 53 -18.16 9.85 -1.19
C ALA A 53 -18.86 10.66 -0.07
N ARG A 54 -18.14 11.60 0.53
CA ARG A 54 -18.66 12.47 1.59
C ARG A 54 -19.85 13.30 1.10
N GLN A 55 -19.79 13.87 -0.12
CA GLN A 55 -20.88 14.64 -0.70
C GLN A 55 -22.15 13.82 -0.94
N LEU A 56 -22.03 12.51 -1.12
CA LEU A 56 -23.12 11.60 -1.40
C LEU A 56 -23.53 10.76 -0.16
N GLY A 57 -22.86 10.96 0.98
CA GLY A 57 -23.09 10.14 2.17
C GLY A 57 -22.79 8.65 1.96
N ILE A 58 -21.78 8.33 1.15
CA ILE A 58 -21.35 6.95 0.90
C ILE A 58 -20.20 6.62 1.86
N PRO A 59 -20.28 5.52 2.63
CA PRO A 59 -19.20 5.09 3.50
C PRO A 59 -17.91 4.83 2.71
N ALA A 60 -16.78 5.24 3.28
CA ALA A 60 -15.47 5.06 2.65
C ALA A 60 -14.45 4.48 3.62
N ALA A 61 -13.66 3.53 3.17
CA ALA A 61 -12.45 3.05 3.83
C ALA A 61 -11.22 3.36 2.99
N THR A 62 -10.09 3.56 3.65
CA THR A 62 -8.79 3.77 3.00
C THR A 62 -7.83 2.66 3.36
N GLY A 63 -6.92 2.30 2.42
CA GLY A 63 -5.83 1.38 2.70
C GLY A 63 -4.53 2.13 2.95
N PHE A 64 -3.87 1.86 4.08
CA PHE A 64 -2.55 2.38 4.38
C PHE A 64 -1.50 1.35 3.97
N HIS A 65 -0.97 1.50 2.76
CA HIS A 65 -0.06 0.52 2.16
C HIS A 65 1.39 0.98 2.07
N THR A 66 1.63 2.28 2.20
CA THR A 66 2.95 2.88 1.98
C THR A 66 3.26 3.91 3.05
N ARG A 67 4.38 3.75 3.71
CA ARG A 67 4.92 4.71 4.67
C ARG A 67 5.69 5.79 3.94
N PHE A 68 4.97 6.75 3.35
CA PHE A 68 5.60 7.89 2.66
C PHE A 68 6.47 8.75 3.58
N ASP A 69 6.17 8.78 4.86
CA ASP A 69 6.98 9.44 5.88
C ASP A 69 8.38 8.82 5.97
N ASP A 70 8.51 7.49 5.97
CA ASP A 70 9.80 6.79 5.95
C ASP A 70 10.53 7.00 4.61
N TYR A 71 9.80 7.02 3.49
CA TYR A 71 10.40 7.34 2.18
C TYR A 71 11.07 8.73 2.16
N MET A 72 10.47 9.73 2.80
CA MET A 72 11.10 11.06 2.89
C MET A 72 12.44 11.01 3.59
N ARG A 73 12.58 10.20 4.63
CA ARG A 73 13.85 9.98 5.33
C ARG A 73 14.87 9.27 4.43
N ASP A 74 14.46 8.17 3.79
CA ASP A 74 15.33 7.30 2.99
C ASP A 74 15.82 7.97 1.68
N TYR A 75 15.06 8.93 1.17
CA TYR A 75 15.38 9.70 -0.03
C TYR A 75 15.94 11.11 0.24
N GLY A 76 16.46 11.36 1.45
CA GLY A 76 17.25 12.55 1.78
C GLY A 76 16.46 13.82 2.09
N ALA A 77 15.16 13.69 2.40
CA ALA A 77 14.31 14.81 2.79
C ALA A 77 13.61 14.61 4.16
N PRO A 78 14.37 14.33 5.25
CA PRO A 78 13.79 13.99 6.56
C PRO A 78 12.92 15.12 7.14
N TRP A 79 13.20 16.36 6.81
CA TRP A 79 12.42 17.53 7.25
C TRP A 79 10.98 17.54 6.68
N LEU A 80 10.71 16.81 5.59
CA LEU A 80 9.37 16.65 5.02
C LEU A 80 8.55 15.55 5.72
N GLN A 81 9.16 14.70 6.54
CA GLN A 81 8.49 13.57 7.18
C GLN A 81 7.24 14.00 7.94
N GLY A 82 7.34 15.03 8.78
CA GLY A 82 6.21 15.54 9.56
C GLY A 82 5.09 16.13 8.69
N VAL A 83 5.45 16.76 7.55
CA VAL A 83 4.47 17.30 6.59
C VAL A 83 3.76 16.15 5.88
N ALA A 84 4.50 15.14 5.42
CA ALA A 84 3.95 13.96 4.77
C ALA A 84 2.98 13.22 5.71
N LEU A 85 3.38 12.98 6.96
CA LEU A 85 2.56 12.30 7.95
C LEU A 85 1.26 13.09 8.27
N ARG A 86 1.34 14.41 8.37
CA ARG A 86 0.17 15.29 8.56
C ARG A 86 -0.78 15.23 7.38
N TRP A 87 -0.25 15.22 6.16
CA TRP A 87 -1.03 15.11 4.94
C TRP A 87 -1.73 13.75 4.84
N MET A 88 -1.01 12.65 5.12
CA MET A 88 -1.57 11.30 5.17
C MET A 88 -2.66 11.19 6.23
N ARG A 89 -2.41 11.68 7.44
CA ARG A 89 -3.40 11.69 8.51
C ARG A 89 -4.68 12.43 8.11
N ARG A 90 -4.55 13.61 7.50
CA ARG A 90 -5.72 14.35 7.00
C ARG A 90 -6.51 13.57 5.96
N PHE A 91 -5.83 12.82 5.10
CA PHE A 91 -6.47 11.98 4.10
C PHE A 91 -7.23 10.82 4.76
N HIS A 92 -6.56 10.04 5.58
CA HIS A 92 -7.11 8.84 6.20
C HIS A 92 -8.22 9.16 7.21
N ASN A 93 -8.06 10.19 8.02
CA ASN A 93 -9.12 10.65 8.94
C ASN A 93 -10.35 11.23 8.19
N GLY A 94 -10.26 11.40 6.89
CA GLY A 94 -11.39 11.74 6.04
C GLY A 94 -12.32 10.58 5.71
N ALA A 95 -11.96 9.35 6.08
CA ALA A 95 -12.72 8.11 5.88
C ALA A 95 -13.26 7.56 7.20
N GLN A 96 -14.23 6.65 7.13
CA GLN A 96 -14.79 5.95 8.29
C GLN A 96 -13.86 4.87 8.84
N ALA A 97 -12.96 4.33 8.01
CA ALA A 97 -11.97 3.35 8.43
C ALA A 97 -10.65 3.53 7.67
N THR A 98 -9.54 3.30 8.37
CA THR A 98 -8.19 3.18 7.80
C THR A 98 -7.70 1.75 8.01
N LEU A 99 -7.54 1.01 6.92
CA LEU A 99 -7.16 -0.40 6.96
C LEU A 99 -5.65 -0.56 6.88
N VAL A 100 -5.08 -1.29 7.84
CA VAL A 100 -3.64 -1.55 7.95
C VAL A 100 -3.34 -3.05 8.03
N PRO A 101 -2.22 -3.54 7.46
CA PRO A 101 -1.94 -4.97 7.41
C PRO A 101 -1.43 -5.56 8.73
N THR A 102 -0.80 -4.77 9.61
CA THR A 102 -0.13 -5.27 10.81
C THR A 102 -0.57 -4.54 12.08
N ARG A 103 -0.41 -5.21 13.23
CA ARG A 103 -0.68 -4.64 14.54
C ARG A 103 0.28 -3.48 14.85
N GLU A 104 1.56 -3.66 14.55
CA GLU A 104 2.58 -2.64 14.76
C GLU A 104 2.23 -1.33 14.05
N LEU A 105 1.81 -1.42 12.78
CA LEU A 105 1.40 -0.25 12.01
C LEU A 105 0.12 0.38 12.58
N GLN A 106 -0.82 -0.42 13.04
CA GLN A 106 -2.01 0.07 13.71
C GLN A 106 -1.66 0.90 14.94
N GLU A 107 -0.83 0.36 15.84
CA GLU A 107 -0.39 1.04 17.06
C GLU A 107 0.41 2.32 16.76
N PHE A 108 1.28 2.27 15.72
CA PHE A 108 2.00 3.45 15.27
C PHE A 108 1.05 4.56 14.82
N LEU A 109 0.10 4.25 13.92
CA LEU A 109 -0.83 5.25 13.41
C LEU A 109 -1.76 5.81 14.49
N GLN A 110 -2.17 5.00 15.45
CA GLN A 110 -2.96 5.45 16.60
C GLN A 110 -2.17 6.46 17.45
N ARG A 111 -0.88 6.20 17.73
CA ARG A 111 0.01 7.17 18.39
C ARG A 111 0.15 8.47 17.61
N GLU A 112 0.17 8.37 16.27
CA GLU A 112 0.23 9.52 15.36
C GLU A 112 -1.13 10.19 15.12
N ARG A 113 -2.17 9.85 15.92
CA ARG A 113 -3.51 10.45 15.89
C ARG A 113 -4.26 10.22 14.57
N PHE A 114 -4.08 9.02 13.97
CA PHE A 114 -4.98 8.55 12.94
C PHE A 114 -6.22 7.97 13.62
N ASP A 115 -7.40 8.40 13.15
CA ASP A 115 -8.69 7.93 13.65
C ASP A 115 -9.10 6.62 12.96
N ASN A 116 -9.91 5.80 13.63
CA ASN A 116 -10.57 4.62 13.06
C ASN A 116 -9.63 3.65 12.33
N VAL A 117 -8.45 3.39 12.92
CA VAL A 117 -7.44 2.46 12.36
C VAL A 117 -7.84 1.03 12.70
N LEU A 118 -8.15 0.24 11.69
CA LEU A 118 -8.54 -1.15 11.78
C LEU A 118 -7.53 -2.06 11.11
N ARG A 119 -7.26 -3.20 11.73
CA ARG A 119 -6.36 -4.20 11.14
C ARG A 119 -7.12 -5.05 10.13
N LEU A 120 -6.63 -5.06 8.89
CA LEU A 120 -7.00 -5.98 7.83
C LEU A 120 -5.74 -6.71 7.37
N ALA A 121 -5.48 -7.88 7.95
CA ALA A 121 -4.33 -8.70 7.59
C ALA A 121 -4.41 -9.13 6.11
N ARG A 122 -3.24 -9.28 5.50
CA ARG A 122 -3.17 -9.83 4.14
C ARG A 122 -3.50 -11.32 4.19
N ALA A 123 -4.37 -11.74 3.29
CA ALA A 123 -4.61 -13.16 3.05
C ALA A 123 -3.51 -13.74 2.14
N VAL A 124 -3.24 -15.02 2.31
CA VAL A 124 -2.39 -15.81 1.43
C VAL A 124 -3.16 -17.09 1.05
N ASP A 125 -2.99 -17.51 -0.18
CA ASP A 125 -3.54 -18.77 -0.65
C ASP A 125 -2.71 -19.93 -0.06
N THR A 126 -3.23 -20.57 0.98
CA THR A 126 -2.53 -21.63 1.70
C THR A 126 -2.51 -22.97 0.95
N GLU A 127 -3.35 -23.14 -0.07
CA GLU A 127 -3.30 -24.31 -0.95
C GLU A 127 -2.19 -24.14 -2.00
N LEU A 128 -2.03 -22.92 -2.51
CA LEU A 128 -0.94 -22.60 -3.45
C LEU A 128 0.42 -22.55 -2.76
N PHE A 129 0.51 -21.93 -1.59
CA PHE A 129 1.74 -21.77 -0.79
C PHE A 129 1.82 -22.81 0.32
N ASP A 130 1.79 -24.09 -0.08
CA ASP A 130 1.88 -25.24 0.82
C ASP A 130 3.35 -25.72 0.89
N PRO A 131 3.94 -25.90 2.09
CA PRO A 131 5.26 -26.51 2.26
C PRO A 131 5.41 -27.89 1.62
N ALA A 132 4.33 -28.66 1.50
CA ALA A 132 4.33 -29.96 0.82
C ALA A 132 4.65 -29.87 -0.68
N ARG A 133 4.53 -28.69 -1.28
CA ARG A 133 4.91 -28.40 -2.67
C ARG A 133 6.40 -28.11 -2.86
N ARG A 134 7.22 -28.36 -1.84
CA ARG A 134 8.69 -28.28 -1.97
C ARG A 134 9.16 -29.16 -3.14
N ASP A 135 9.90 -28.56 -4.07
CA ASP A 135 10.42 -29.23 -5.26
C ASP A 135 11.92 -29.52 -5.11
N PRO A 136 12.32 -30.79 -4.91
CA PRO A 136 13.73 -31.18 -4.84
C PRO A 136 14.49 -30.92 -6.15
N ALA A 137 13.82 -31.06 -7.32
CA ALA A 137 14.44 -30.77 -8.60
C ALA A 137 14.84 -29.31 -8.77
N LEU A 138 14.02 -28.41 -8.28
CA LEU A 138 14.34 -26.96 -8.26
C LEU A 138 15.56 -26.65 -7.38
N ARG A 139 15.68 -27.32 -6.22
CA ARG A 139 16.84 -27.18 -5.32
C ARG A 139 18.10 -27.68 -5.98
N ALA A 140 18.05 -28.85 -6.60
CA ALA A 140 19.16 -29.42 -7.35
C ALA A 140 19.60 -28.53 -8.52
N HIS A 141 18.63 -27.91 -9.22
CA HIS A 141 18.92 -26.91 -10.28
C HIS A 141 19.66 -25.68 -9.75
N TRP A 142 19.41 -25.27 -8.50
CA TRP A 142 20.15 -24.19 -7.85
C TRP A 142 21.51 -24.63 -7.28
N GLY A 143 21.86 -25.90 -7.38
CA GLY A 143 23.12 -26.45 -6.86
C GLY A 143 23.18 -26.55 -5.34
N ILE A 144 22.04 -26.68 -4.67
CA ILE A 144 21.90 -26.78 -3.23
C ILE A 144 21.34 -28.14 -2.84
N ASP A 145 21.97 -28.78 -1.84
CA ASP A 145 21.52 -30.05 -1.27
C ASP A 145 20.31 -29.86 -0.33
N ASP A 146 19.81 -31.01 0.20
CA ASP A 146 18.62 -30.95 1.07
C ASP A 146 18.89 -30.39 2.46
N ASP A 147 20.12 -30.43 2.94
CA ASP A 147 20.54 -29.95 4.25
C ASP A 147 20.93 -28.46 4.22
N SER A 148 21.17 -27.91 3.05
CA SER A 148 21.53 -26.49 2.88
C SER A 148 20.35 -25.55 3.09
N LEU A 149 20.58 -24.41 3.75
CA LEU A 149 19.61 -23.34 3.86
C LEU A 149 19.59 -22.52 2.57
N ALA A 150 18.42 -22.40 1.95
CA ALA A 150 18.21 -21.54 0.78
C ALA A 150 17.44 -20.29 1.18
N LEU A 151 18.05 -19.12 1.02
CA LEU A 151 17.39 -17.84 1.18
C LEU A 151 16.99 -17.31 -0.21
N ILE A 152 15.70 -17.11 -0.42
CA ILE A 152 15.18 -16.51 -1.66
C ILE A 152 14.60 -15.13 -1.38
N TYR A 153 14.92 -14.18 -2.23
CA TYR A 153 14.29 -12.86 -2.26
C TYR A 153 13.52 -12.69 -3.56
N VAL A 154 12.23 -12.35 -3.43
CA VAL A 154 11.36 -12.04 -4.56
C VAL A 154 10.83 -10.62 -4.39
N GLY A 155 11.24 -9.69 -5.25
CA GLY A 155 10.81 -8.30 -5.16
C GLY A 155 11.68 -7.34 -5.96
N ARG A 156 11.41 -6.04 -5.85
CA ARG A 156 12.23 -5.00 -6.47
C ARG A 156 13.56 -4.85 -5.75
N ILE A 157 14.64 -4.71 -6.49
CA ILE A 157 15.93 -4.29 -5.93
C ILE A 157 15.85 -2.76 -5.71
N ALA A 158 15.65 -2.35 -4.47
CA ALA A 158 15.47 -0.96 -4.09
C ALA A 158 16.04 -0.70 -2.68
N ALA A 159 16.45 0.53 -2.42
CA ALA A 159 17.10 0.92 -1.16
C ALA A 159 16.26 0.56 0.08
N GLU A 160 14.96 0.79 0.01
CA GLU A 160 14.02 0.49 1.09
C GLU A 160 13.88 -1.01 1.40
N LYS A 161 14.40 -1.90 0.56
CA LYS A 161 14.41 -3.36 0.79
C LYS A 161 15.64 -3.85 1.55
N ASN A 162 16.65 -3.00 1.66
CA ASN A 162 17.88 -3.23 2.43
C ASN A 162 18.48 -4.64 2.22
N LEU A 163 18.66 -5.03 0.96
CA LEU A 163 19.18 -6.36 0.61
C LEU A 163 20.60 -6.60 1.16
N ALA A 164 21.38 -5.53 1.34
CA ALA A 164 22.69 -5.63 1.95
C ALA A 164 22.63 -6.21 3.38
N LEU A 165 21.64 -5.76 4.18
CA LEU A 165 21.41 -6.29 5.52
C LEU A 165 20.96 -7.76 5.47
N ALA A 166 20.12 -8.14 4.51
CA ALA A 166 19.70 -9.53 4.34
C ALA A 166 20.89 -10.45 4.03
N VAL A 167 21.82 -10.01 3.15
CA VAL A 167 23.06 -10.74 2.84
C VAL A 167 23.98 -10.84 4.08
N GLN A 168 24.10 -9.76 4.86
CA GLN A 168 24.90 -9.78 6.10
C GLN A 168 24.32 -10.73 7.16
N ALA A 169 22.99 -10.76 7.30
CA ALA A 169 22.31 -11.64 8.25
C ALA A 169 22.37 -13.12 7.86
N PHE A 170 22.63 -13.43 6.59
CA PHE A 170 22.76 -14.81 6.08
C PHE A 170 24.18 -15.37 6.24
N ARG A 171 25.18 -14.56 6.45
CA ARG A 171 26.57 -14.99 6.69
C ARG A 171 26.82 -15.40 8.12
#